data_3a3b9bcc4bb6ff80393902657bf187e5
#
_entry.id   3a3b9bcc4bb6ff80393902657bf187e5
#
_cell.length_a   1.000
_cell.length_b   1.000
_cell.length_c   1.000
_cell.angle_alpha   90.00
_cell.angle_beta   90.00
_cell.angle_gamma   90.00
#
_symmetry.space_group_name_H-M   'P 1'
#
loop_
_entity.id
_entity.type
_entity.pdbx_description
1 polymer ?
#
loop_
_entity_poly.entity_id
_entity_poly.type
_entity_poly.pdbx_seq_one_letter_code
_entity_poly.pdbx_strand_id
1 'polypeptide(L)'
;KIMDRRDKGKGIDKTNQYRALRRTNLKEIYIVRYADDFKIFCRKRSHADKIFHATKMWLKERLSLEISEEKSKIVNLKKGKSEYLGFELKLIKKGKKYVVESHMSKKSMTRVKIQLKKQLRKVARPKNHCEQAKEIGLYNSMVIGIHQYYGIATCVNLDCSKIAYTLKPFINHKLPTKKHGKILNTFIKSKYGKSKEMRWLNNVPIVPLNYVQFRLAVPLSEGTCKYTESGRSKIHSKLKLDLALLLHMMRNSNYERSIEFVDNRISKYSAQKGKCAITGKFLEYEEIHCHHIVPVKQQGTDKYSNLIIIHKNVHALVHAIEEKIIHKYLNVLNLTNEQIEKLNELRVKAGNSVLTV
;
A
#
# COMPACT_ATOMS: atom_id res chain seq x y z
N LYS A 1 -29.62 5.14 20.50
CA LYS A 1 -30.35 6.36 20.96
C LYS A 1 -29.47 7.45 21.60
N ILE A 2 -28.32 7.14 22.19
CA ILE A 2 -27.41 8.16 22.80
C ILE A 2 -26.52 8.84 21.73
N MET A 3 -26.35 8.21 20.58
CA MET A 3 -25.53 8.73 19.48
C MET A 3 -26.29 9.64 18.50
N ASP A 4 -27.61 9.73 18.59
CA ASP A 4 -28.46 10.36 17.56
C ASP A 4 -29.09 11.70 17.99
N ARG A 5 -28.66 12.30 19.08
CA ARG A 5 -28.99 13.70 19.38
C ARG A 5 -28.16 14.63 18.51
N ARG A 6 -28.60 14.82 17.31
CA ARG A 6 -28.17 15.92 16.45
C ARG A 6 -28.77 17.21 17.00
N ASP A 7 -28.02 17.94 17.79
CA ASP A 7 -28.34 19.33 18.00
C ASP A 7 -28.11 20.09 16.70
N LYS A 8 -29.14 20.78 16.27
CA LYS A 8 -29.22 21.53 15.01
C LYS A 8 -27.92 22.34 14.80
N GLY A 9 -27.14 22.00 13.77
CA GLY A 9 -26.10 22.85 13.19
C GLY A 9 -24.70 22.81 13.83
N LYS A 10 -24.45 22.09 14.91
CA LYS A 10 -23.10 21.90 15.46
C LYS A 10 -22.66 20.45 15.28
N GLY A 11 -21.52 20.23 14.61
CA GLY A 11 -20.93 18.91 14.44
C GLY A 11 -20.80 18.20 15.80
N ILE A 12 -21.06 16.87 15.81
CA ILE A 12 -21.02 16.07 17.02
C ILE A 12 -19.58 16.09 17.56
N ASP A 13 -19.35 16.79 18.65
CA ASP A 13 -18.06 16.80 19.33
C ASP A 13 -17.79 15.40 19.91
N LYS A 14 -16.79 14.71 19.36
CA LYS A 14 -16.36 13.38 19.82
C LYS A 14 -16.05 13.37 21.31
N THR A 15 -15.59 14.47 21.88
CA THR A 15 -15.32 14.62 23.31
C THR A 15 -16.59 14.47 24.14
N ASN A 16 -17.70 15.04 23.68
CA ASN A 16 -18.99 14.92 24.35
C ASN A 16 -19.59 13.52 24.23
N GLN A 17 -19.40 12.84 23.09
CA GLN A 17 -19.78 11.43 22.94
C GLN A 17 -19.03 10.54 23.95
N TYR A 18 -17.73 10.74 24.11
CA TYR A 18 -16.94 9.99 25.09
C TYR A 18 -17.30 10.31 26.53
N ARG A 19 -17.69 11.56 26.84
CA ARG A 19 -18.23 11.92 28.17
C ARG A 19 -19.56 11.22 28.47
N ALA A 20 -20.45 11.17 27.46
CA ALA A 20 -21.73 10.48 27.57
C ALA A 20 -21.54 8.97 27.81
N LEU A 21 -20.63 8.32 27.06
CA LEU A 21 -20.28 6.91 27.24
C LEU A 21 -19.73 6.60 28.64
N ARG A 22 -18.94 7.50 29.23
CA ARG A 22 -18.38 7.34 30.57
C ARG A 22 -19.45 7.34 31.69
N ARG A 23 -20.60 7.96 31.43
CA ARG A 23 -21.74 8.03 32.41
C ARG A 23 -22.65 6.81 32.25
N THR A 24 -22.40 5.91 31.32
CA THR A 24 -23.16 4.69 31.12
C THR A 24 -22.41 3.49 31.71
N ASN A 25 -23.10 2.36 31.86
CA ASN A 25 -22.50 1.07 32.26
C ASN A 25 -21.67 0.44 31.14
N LEU A 26 -21.65 1.05 29.92
CA LEU A 26 -20.83 0.60 28.82
C LEU A 26 -19.36 0.87 29.13
N LYS A 27 -18.53 -0.15 28.90
CA LYS A 27 -17.09 -0.05 29.13
C LYS A 27 -16.45 0.66 27.93
N GLU A 28 -15.61 1.66 28.23
CA GLU A 28 -14.87 2.39 27.20
C GLU A 28 -13.78 1.50 26.62
N ILE A 29 -13.95 1.08 25.36
CA ILE A 29 -13.00 0.29 24.59
C ILE A 29 -12.86 0.85 23.18
N TYR A 30 -11.64 0.74 22.61
CA TYR A 30 -11.34 1.16 21.26
C TYR A 30 -10.67 0.02 20.54
N ILE A 31 -11.17 -0.35 19.37
CA ILE A 31 -10.62 -1.43 18.53
C ILE A 31 -10.01 -0.80 17.28
N VAL A 32 -8.78 -1.19 16.99
CA VAL A 32 -8.10 -0.89 15.74
C VAL A 32 -7.71 -2.23 15.11
N ARG A 33 -8.14 -2.45 13.87
CA ARG A 33 -7.90 -3.70 13.13
C ARG A 33 -7.27 -3.42 11.77
N TYR A 34 -6.32 -4.25 11.41
CA TYR A 34 -5.73 -4.33 10.08
C TYR A 34 -5.61 -5.81 9.71
N ALA A 35 -6.39 -6.25 8.74
CA ALA A 35 -6.55 -7.66 8.36
C ALA A 35 -6.89 -8.55 9.56
N ASP A 36 -6.05 -9.50 9.91
CA ASP A 36 -6.12 -10.39 11.08
C ASP A 36 -5.52 -9.80 12.35
N ASP A 37 -4.62 -8.82 12.22
CA ASP A 37 -4.04 -8.11 13.36
C ASP A 37 -5.01 -7.07 13.93
N PHE A 38 -5.26 -7.10 15.24
CA PHE A 38 -6.05 -6.08 15.91
C PHE A 38 -5.51 -5.70 17.30
N LYS A 39 -5.83 -4.49 17.74
CA LYS A 39 -5.54 -3.97 19.08
C LYS A 39 -6.81 -3.48 19.73
N ILE A 40 -7.00 -3.85 20.98
CA ILE A 40 -8.10 -3.35 21.81
C ILE A 40 -7.51 -2.51 22.96
N PHE A 41 -7.89 -1.24 23.01
CA PHE A 41 -7.45 -0.33 24.04
C PHE A 41 -8.52 -0.17 25.11
N CYS A 42 -8.12 -0.28 26.39
CA CYS A 42 -8.98 -0.07 27.54
C CYS A 42 -8.21 0.65 28.66
N ARG A 43 -8.93 1.26 29.58
CA ARG A 43 -8.33 2.08 30.64
C ARG A 43 -7.87 1.26 31.85
N LYS A 44 -8.62 0.19 32.21
CA LYS A 44 -8.39 -0.61 33.42
C LYS A 44 -7.91 -2.01 33.04
N ARG A 45 -6.99 -2.55 33.83
CA ARG A 45 -6.49 -3.93 33.66
C ARG A 45 -7.63 -4.95 33.77
N SER A 46 -8.52 -4.81 34.77
CA SER A 46 -9.63 -5.74 34.90
C SER A 46 -10.61 -5.76 33.72
N HIS A 47 -10.71 -4.63 32.96
CA HIS A 47 -11.47 -4.61 31.73
C HIS A 47 -10.70 -5.31 30.60
N ALA A 48 -9.38 -5.14 30.56
CA ALA A 48 -8.56 -5.79 29.56
C ALA A 48 -8.64 -7.31 29.67
N ASP A 49 -8.57 -7.85 30.88
CA ASP A 49 -8.66 -9.30 31.16
C ASP A 49 -10.03 -9.85 30.71
N LYS A 50 -11.13 -9.18 31.09
CA LYS A 50 -12.49 -9.58 30.69
C LYS A 50 -12.68 -9.52 29.17
N ILE A 51 -12.19 -8.46 28.50
CA ILE A 51 -12.32 -8.29 27.05
C ILE A 51 -11.47 -9.32 26.31
N PHE A 52 -10.26 -9.60 26.81
CA PHE A 52 -9.40 -10.63 26.22
C PHE A 52 -10.09 -11.99 26.21
N HIS A 53 -10.65 -12.39 27.36
CA HIS A 53 -11.39 -13.65 27.48
C HIS A 53 -12.64 -13.68 26.59
N ALA A 54 -13.46 -12.64 26.63
CA ALA A 54 -14.66 -12.53 25.81
C ALA A 54 -14.33 -12.55 24.31
N THR A 55 -13.22 -11.91 23.89
CA THR A 55 -12.78 -11.92 22.48
C THR A 55 -12.32 -13.32 22.07
N LYS A 56 -11.56 -14.02 22.94
CA LYS A 56 -11.11 -15.39 22.68
C LYS A 56 -12.30 -16.33 22.49
N MET A 57 -13.29 -16.26 23.37
CA MET A 57 -14.51 -17.08 23.27
C MET A 57 -15.31 -16.74 22.01
N TRP A 58 -15.53 -15.46 21.73
CA TRP A 58 -16.30 -15.01 20.57
C TRP A 58 -15.66 -15.49 19.23
N LEU A 59 -14.33 -15.37 19.11
CA LEU A 59 -13.61 -15.85 17.90
C LEU A 59 -13.77 -17.37 17.74
N LYS A 60 -13.67 -18.12 18.83
CA LYS A 60 -13.83 -19.59 18.81
C LYS A 60 -15.26 -20.01 18.47
N GLU A 61 -16.25 -19.43 19.17
CA GLU A 61 -17.66 -19.85 19.04
C GLU A 61 -18.32 -19.38 17.74
N ARG A 62 -17.97 -18.17 17.27
CA ARG A 62 -18.64 -17.56 16.12
C ARG A 62 -17.89 -17.73 14.81
N LEU A 63 -16.57 -17.83 14.84
CA LEU A 63 -15.74 -17.88 13.65
C LEU A 63 -14.87 -19.15 13.58
N SER A 64 -14.93 -20.03 14.59
CA SER A 64 -14.05 -21.21 14.73
C SER A 64 -12.56 -20.88 14.60
N LEU A 65 -12.18 -19.67 15.07
CA LEU A 65 -10.82 -19.18 15.02
C LEU A 65 -10.17 -19.23 16.41
N GLU A 66 -8.93 -19.72 16.46
CA GLU A 66 -8.13 -19.70 17.67
C GLU A 66 -7.13 -18.54 17.62
N ILE A 67 -6.92 -17.90 18.79
CA ILE A 67 -5.90 -16.86 18.92
C ILE A 67 -4.53 -17.49 19.18
N SER A 68 -3.47 -16.93 18.59
CA SER A 68 -2.10 -17.34 18.92
C SER A 68 -1.75 -16.86 20.33
N GLU A 69 -1.56 -17.80 21.26
CA GLU A 69 -1.24 -17.48 22.68
C GLU A 69 0.12 -16.77 22.81
N GLU A 70 1.10 -17.13 21.99
CA GLU A 70 2.41 -16.47 21.98
C GLU A 70 2.34 -14.99 21.58
N LYS A 71 1.47 -14.65 20.64
CA LYS A 71 1.34 -13.29 20.07
C LYS A 71 0.30 -12.44 20.80
N SER A 72 -0.72 -13.08 21.39
CA SER A 72 -1.85 -12.40 22.02
C SER A 72 -1.56 -12.16 23.50
N LYS A 73 -1.37 -10.90 23.88
CA LYS A 73 -1.01 -10.52 25.26
C LYS A 73 -1.59 -9.18 25.66
N ILE A 74 -1.84 -9.03 26.96
CA ILE A 74 -2.26 -7.77 27.56
C ILE A 74 -1.02 -7.02 28.02
N VAL A 75 -0.85 -5.79 27.51
CA VAL A 75 0.30 -4.93 27.80
C VAL A 75 -0.15 -3.64 28.48
N ASN A 76 0.49 -3.30 29.61
CA ASN A 76 0.33 -1.99 30.21
C ASN A 76 1.28 -1.00 29.54
N LEU A 77 0.74 -0.10 28.70
CA LEU A 77 1.52 0.86 27.92
C LEU A 77 2.30 1.88 28.75
N LYS A 78 1.97 2.07 30.06
CA LYS A 78 2.76 2.92 30.96
C LYS A 78 4.04 2.23 31.44
N LYS A 79 4.03 0.89 31.51
CA LYS A 79 5.19 0.09 31.98
C LYS A 79 5.91 -0.61 30.85
N GLY A 80 5.19 -1.03 29.83
CA GLY A 80 5.71 -1.80 28.69
C GLY A 80 5.44 -1.15 27.34
N LYS A 81 5.97 -1.79 26.31
CA LYS A 81 5.80 -1.39 24.90
C LYS A 81 4.93 -2.39 24.17
N SER A 82 4.11 -1.94 23.23
CA SER A 82 3.28 -2.77 22.39
C SER A 82 3.64 -2.56 20.92
N GLU A 83 3.99 -3.62 20.22
CA GLU A 83 4.27 -3.59 18.78
C GLU A 83 2.97 -3.77 17.98
N TYR A 84 2.80 -2.97 16.93
CA TYR A 84 1.69 -3.06 15.98
C TYR A 84 2.09 -2.52 14.61
N LEU A 85 1.92 -3.31 13.56
CA LEU A 85 2.24 -2.94 12.18
C LEU A 85 3.66 -2.35 12.00
N GLY A 86 4.63 -2.90 12.71
CA GLY A 86 6.01 -2.44 12.65
C GLY A 86 6.33 -1.17 13.44
N PHE A 87 5.35 -0.67 14.20
CA PHE A 87 5.52 0.42 15.16
C PHE A 87 5.57 -0.13 16.58
N GLU A 88 6.33 0.52 17.45
CA GLU A 88 6.39 0.29 18.89
C GLU A 88 5.75 1.46 19.62
N LEU A 89 4.75 1.18 20.43
CA LEU A 89 3.94 2.19 21.15
C LEU A 89 4.18 2.10 22.66
N LYS A 90 4.36 3.24 23.32
CA LYS A 90 4.50 3.39 24.76
C LYS A 90 3.84 4.68 25.21
N LEU A 91 3.39 4.71 26.47
CA LEU A 91 2.95 5.93 27.14
C LEU A 91 4.08 6.48 28.00
N ILE A 92 4.45 7.74 27.75
CA ILE A 92 5.40 8.49 28.59
C ILE A 92 4.69 9.60 29.35
N LYS A 93 5.17 9.88 30.56
CA LYS A 93 4.67 11.00 31.36
C LYS A 93 5.33 12.29 30.88
N LYS A 94 4.55 13.28 30.46
CA LYS A 94 5.03 14.59 30.08
C LYS A 94 4.28 15.65 30.91
N GLY A 95 4.93 16.14 31.95
CA GLY A 95 4.28 16.97 32.97
C GLY A 95 3.15 16.21 33.69
N LYS A 96 1.95 16.79 33.73
CA LYS A 96 0.76 16.19 34.33
C LYS A 96 0.01 15.19 33.44
N LYS A 97 0.40 15.00 32.18
CA LYS A 97 -0.30 14.18 31.19
C LYS A 97 0.56 13.00 30.72
N TYR A 98 -0.11 11.94 30.27
CA TYR A 98 0.52 10.87 29.49
C TYR A 98 0.34 11.15 28.00
N VAL A 99 1.41 10.99 27.23
CA VAL A 99 1.42 11.13 25.78
C VAL A 99 1.92 9.84 25.15
N VAL A 100 1.47 9.57 23.94
CA VAL A 100 1.92 8.42 23.18
C VAL A 100 3.29 8.73 22.55
N GLU A 101 4.27 7.91 22.86
CA GLU A 101 5.56 7.86 22.16
C GLU A 101 5.54 6.65 21.23
N SER A 102 5.87 6.88 19.97
CA SER A 102 5.91 5.83 18.96
C SER A 102 7.22 5.84 18.21
N HIS A 103 7.74 4.65 17.98
CA HIS A 103 8.99 4.35 17.30
C HIS A 103 8.77 3.34 16.17
N MET A 104 9.75 3.20 15.29
CA MET A 104 9.88 1.99 14.49
C MET A 104 10.19 0.81 15.38
N SER A 105 9.54 -0.35 15.17
CA SER A 105 9.88 -1.54 15.95
C SER A 105 11.32 -1.98 15.70
N LYS A 106 11.95 -2.63 16.69
CA LYS A 106 13.34 -3.12 16.55
C LYS A 106 13.51 -4.04 15.35
N LYS A 107 12.54 -4.92 15.10
CA LYS A 107 12.52 -5.79 13.93
C LYS A 107 12.48 -5.00 12.62
N SER A 108 11.65 -3.96 12.56
CA SER A 108 11.54 -3.08 11.40
C SER A 108 12.84 -2.30 11.15
N MET A 109 13.44 -1.75 12.19
CA MET A 109 14.73 -1.05 12.09
C MET A 109 15.84 -1.95 11.54
N THR A 110 15.93 -3.19 12.06
CA THR A 110 16.92 -4.18 11.60
C THR A 110 16.69 -4.54 10.14
N ARG A 111 15.44 -4.82 9.75
CA ARG A 111 15.05 -5.13 8.38
C ARG A 111 15.41 -4.00 7.43
N VAL A 112 15.03 -2.77 7.74
CA VAL A 112 15.33 -1.57 6.94
C VAL A 112 16.83 -1.38 6.79
N LYS A 113 17.60 -1.49 7.88
CA LYS A 113 19.06 -1.41 7.85
C LYS A 113 19.67 -2.42 6.88
N ILE A 114 19.26 -3.69 6.97
CA ILE A 114 19.77 -4.78 6.11
C ILE A 114 19.42 -4.49 4.65
N GLN A 115 18.17 -4.13 4.35
CA GLN A 115 17.72 -3.85 3.00
C GLN A 115 18.45 -2.66 2.37
N LEU A 116 18.58 -1.54 3.09
CA LEU A 116 19.31 -0.37 2.59
C LEU A 116 20.80 -0.67 2.40
N LYS A 117 21.43 -1.42 3.32
CA LYS A 117 22.84 -1.84 3.15
C LYS A 117 23.04 -2.75 1.94
N LYS A 118 22.09 -3.66 1.68
CA LYS A 118 22.10 -4.52 0.48
C LYS A 118 21.99 -3.66 -0.79
N GLN A 119 21.11 -2.67 -0.79
CA GLN A 119 20.93 -1.77 -1.92
C GLN A 119 22.17 -0.89 -2.16
N LEU A 120 22.75 -0.33 -1.11
CA LEU A 120 24.00 0.45 -1.21
C LEU A 120 25.18 -0.36 -1.77
N ARG A 121 25.26 -1.66 -1.48
CA ARG A 121 26.26 -2.55 -2.08
C ARG A 121 26.10 -2.67 -3.60
N LYS A 122 24.88 -2.68 -4.12
CA LYS A 122 24.62 -2.67 -5.55
C LYS A 122 25.01 -1.33 -6.18
N VAL A 123 24.69 -0.20 -5.50
CA VAL A 123 25.14 1.14 -5.92
C VAL A 123 26.67 1.23 -6.02
N ALA A 124 27.40 0.54 -5.11
CA ALA A 124 28.86 0.56 -5.09
C ALA A 124 29.53 -0.34 -6.14
N ARG A 125 28.81 -1.28 -6.75
CA ARG A 125 29.35 -2.26 -7.70
C ARG A 125 28.47 -2.36 -8.95
N PRO A 126 28.27 -1.25 -9.68
CA PRO A 126 27.50 -1.26 -10.92
C PRO A 126 28.33 -1.77 -12.09
N LYS A 127 27.70 -2.35 -13.10
CA LYS A 127 28.36 -2.71 -14.36
C LYS A 127 28.67 -1.48 -15.23
N ASN A 128 27.80 -0.47 -15.16
CA ASN A 128 27.93 0.78 -15.91
C ASN A 128 27.21 1.94 -15.19
N HIS A 129 27.37 3.17 -15.69
CA HIS A 129 26.75 4.36 -15.11
C HIS A 129 25.21 4.35 -15.15
N CYS A 130 24.61 3.76 -16.16
CA CYS A 130 23.15 3.66 -16.28
C CYS A 130 22.58 2.75 -15.18
N GLU A 131 23.20 1.59 -14.96
CA GLU A 131 22.82 0.68 -13.87
C GLU A 131 23.02 1.36 -12.51
N GLN A 132 24.11 2.11 -12.29
CA GLN A 132 24.31 2.83 -11.06
C GLN A 132 23.20 3.87 -10.78
N ALA A 133 22.80 4.63 -11.79
CA ALA A 133 21.72 5.59 -11.67
C ALA A 133 20.39 4.90 -11.31
N LYS A 134 20.11 3.75 -11.90
CA LYS A 134 18.95 2.90 -11.59
C LYS A 134 18.98 2.42 -10.14
N GLU A 135 20.12 1.90 -9.67
CA GLU A 135 20.25 1.39 -8.30
C GLU A 135 20.18 2.52 -7.25
N ILE A 136 20.65 3.74 -7.57
CA ILE A 136 20.43 4.95 -6.73
C ILE A 136 18.95 5.29 -6.72
N GLY A 137 18.26 5.25 -7.85
CA GLY A 137 16.82 5.47 -7.93
C GLY A 137 16.03 4.51 -7.05
N LEU A 138 16.38 3.22 -7.04
CA LEU A 138 15.78 2.22 -6.15
C LEU A 138 16.07 2.51 -4.68
N TYR A 139 17.31 2.88 -4.32
CA TYR A 139 17.64 3.31 -2.96
C TYR A 139 16.79 4.51 -2.52
N ASN A 140 16.68 5.53 -3.37
CA ASN A 140 15.87 6.72 -3.08
C ASN A 140 14.40 6.34 -2.89
N SER A 141 13.85 5.47 -3.72
CA SER A 141 12.47 5.00 -3.59
C SER A 141 12.25 4.25 -2.27
N MET A 142 13.20 3.42 -1.85
CA MET A 142 13.15 2.75 -0.54
C MET A 142 13.15 3.76 0.61
N VAL A 143 14.05 4.76 0.59
CA VAL A 143 14.11 5.80 1.62
C VAL A 143 12.81 6.61 1.67
N ILE A 144 12.29 7.02 0.52
CA ILE A 144 11.03 7.76 0.42
C ILE A 144 9.87 6.92 0.99
N GLY A 145 9.81 5.63 0.65
CA GLY A 145 8.81 4.70 1.18
C GLY A 145 8.88 4.55 2.70
N ILE A 146 10.11 4.46 3.27
CA ILE A 146 10.33 4.43 4.71
C ILE A 146 9.82 5.72 5.36
N HIS A 147 10.13 6.88 4.81
CA HIS A 147 9.67 8.17 5.30
C HIS A 147 8.15 8.32 5.20
N GLN A 148 7.53 7.78 4.16
CA GLN A 148 6.09 7.81 3.99
C GLN A 148 5.38 6.91 5.00
N TYR A 149 5.87 5.70 5.20
CA TYR A 149 5.25 4.73 6.10
C TYR A 149 5.47 5.08 7.57
N TYR A 150 6.71 5.31 7.96
CA TYR A 150 7.06 5.57 9.37
C TYR A 150 6.97 7.03 9.79
N GLY A 151 6.71 7.96 8.87
CA GLY A 151 6.59 9.39 9.17
C GLY A 151 5.52 9.77 10.19
N ILE A 152 4.59 8.86 10.50
CA ILE A 152 3.58 9.01 11.56
C ILE A 152 4.07 8.61 12.95
N ALA A 153 5.26 8.00 13.08
CA ALA A 153 5.88 7.72 14.37
C ALA A 153 6.44 9.00 14.98
N THR A 154 6.12 9.27 16.24
CA THR A 154 6.55 10.52 16.91
C THR A 154 8.07 10.70 17.00
N CYS A 155 8.81 9.58 17.03
CA CYS A 155 10.28 9.55 17.12
C CYS A 155 10.96 9.04 15.84
N VAL A 156 10.30 9.16 14.67
CA VAL A 156 10.82 8.68 13.39
C VAL A 156 12.20 9.23 13.03
N ASN A 157 12.43 10.51 13.33
CA ASN A 157 13.71 11.17 13.09
C ASN A 157 14.86 10.52 13.87
N LEU A 158 14.64 10.14 15.13
CA LEU A 158 15.63 9.46 15.95
C LEU A 158 15.93 8.06 15.42
N ASP A 159 14.91 7.32 15.03
CA ASP A 159 15.05 5.95 14.52
C ASP A 159 15.76 5.93 13.16
N CYS A 160 15.36 6.81 12.24
CA CYS A 160 16.03 6.95 10.95
C CYS A 160 17.48 7.45 11.11
N SER A 161 17.75 8.36 12.06
CA SER A 161 19.10 8.82 12.35
C SER A 161 20.00 7.69 12.88
N LYS A 162 19.49 6.81 13.76
CA LYS A 162 20.22 5.64 14.23
C LYS A 162 20.60 4.71 13.08
N ILE A 163 19.67 4.45 12.16
CA ILE A 163 19.96 3.61 10.98
C ILE A 163 20.97 4.30 10.07
N ALA A 164 20.75 5.59 9.76
CA ALA A 164 21.64 6.38 8.90
C ALA A 164 23.08 6.42 9.45
N TYR A 165 23.23 6.58 10.76
CA TYR A 165 24.54 6.54 11.41
C TYR A 165 25.28 5.24 11.12
N THR A 166 24.61 4.09 11.13
CA THR A 166 25.24 2.80 10.82
C THR A 166 25.56 2.61 9.33
N LEU A 167 24.91 3.35 8.43
CA LEU A 167 25.14 3.29 6.97
C LEU A 167 26.20 4.32 6.51
N LYS A 168 26.40 5.39 7.28
CA LYS A 168 27.30 6.51 6.96
C LYS A 168 28.74 6.06 6.65
N PRO A 169 29.41 5.17 7.42
CA PRO A 169 30.74 4.70 7.09
C PRO A 169 30.80 4.01 5.71
N PHE A 170 29.79 3.19 5.37
CA PHE A 170 29.76 2.54 4.07
C PHE A 170 29.64 3.57 2.93
N ILE A 171 28.77 4.56 3.08
CA ILE A 171 28.56 5.62 2.07
C ILE A 171 29.88 6.39 1.89
N ASN A 172 30.50 6.82 2.98
CA ASN A 172 31.72 7.65 2.93
C ASN A 172 32.93 6.91 2.35
N HIS A 173 33.09 5.61 2.66
CA HIS A 173 34.28 4.86 2.25
C HIS A 173 34.11 4.13 0.92
N LYS A 174 32.90 3.77 0.51
CA LYS A 174 32.66 2.96 -0.69
C LYS A 174 32.03 3.72 -1.85
N LEU A 175 31.49 4.91 -1.61
CA LEU A 175 30.87 5.73 -2.64
C LEU A 175 31.59 7.08 -2.78
N PRO A 176 32.16 7.40 -3.95
CA PRO A 176 32.80 8.70 -4.20
C PRO A 176 31.74 9.79 -4.37
N THR A 177 31.06 10.13 -3.27
CA THR A 177 29.95 11.09 -3.28
C THR A 177 30.44 12.53 -3.14
N LYS A 178 29.75 13.45 -3.84
CA LYS A 178 29.95 14.91 -3.73
C LYS A 178 28.89 15.53 -2.81
N LYS A 179 29.21 16.65 -2.17
CA LYS A 179 28.28 17.39 -1.28
C LYS A 179 27.33 18.30 -2.05
N HIS A 180 27.65 18.64 -3.29
CA HIS A 180 26.90 19.59 -4.11
C HIS A 180 26.57 18.97 -5.47
N GLY A 181 25.40 19.31 -6.00
CA GLY A 181 24.94 18.87 -7.30
C GLY A 181 23.54 19.39 -7.61
N LYS A 182 23.10 19.25 -8.86
CA LYS A 182 21.79 19.70 -9.32
C LYS A 182 20.74 18.63 -9.03
N ILE A 183 19.55 19.04 -8.55
CA ILE A 183 18.39 18.15 -8.35
C ILE A 183 17.39 18.44 -9.47
N LEU A 184 17.26 17.52 -10.41
CA LEU A 184 16.31 17.64 -11.54
C LEU A 184 14.89 17.23 -11.14
N ASN A 185 14.76 16.22 -10.28
CA ASN A 185 13.45 15.74 -9.83
C ASN A 185 12.78 16.74 -8.90
N THR A 186 11.63 17.28 -9.33
CA THR A 186 10.87 18.33 -8.61
C THR A 186 10.42 17.87 -7.22
N PHE A 187 10.01 16.61 -7.06
CA PHE A 187 9.60 16.05 -5.77
C PHE A 187 10.79 15.96 -4.80
N ILE A 188 11.93 15.43 -5.25
CA ILE A 188 13.15 15.36 -4.41
C ILE A 188 13.61 16.76 -4.06
N LYS A 189 13.58 17.70 -5.00
CA LYS A 189 13.96 19.10 -4.77
C LYS A 189 13.08 19.77 -3.71
N SER A 190 11.75 19.63 -3.82
CA SER A 190 10.82 20.26 -2.88
C SER A 190 10.92 19.69 -1.47
N LYS A 191 11.11 18.36 -1.34
CA LYS A 191 11.09 17.68 -0.06
C LYS A 191 12.44 17.58 0.63
N TYR A 192 13.51 17.39 -0.12
CA TYR A 192 14.85 17.12 0.40
C TYR A 192 15.89 18.18 0.03
N GLY A 193 15.59 19.11 -0.87
CA GLY A 193 16.54 20.08 -1.39
C GLY A 193 17.19 21.00 -0.35
N LYS A 194 16.54 21.19 0.81
CA LYS A 194 17.09 21.98 1.95
C LYS A 194 17.99 21.17 2.88
N SER A 195 18.17 19.86 2.63
CA SER A 195 18.97 19.00 3.49
C SER A 195 20.47 19.16 3.23
N LYS A 196 21.25 19.46 4.26
CA LYS A 196 22.71 19.47 4.22
C LYS A 196 23.33 18.06 4.10
N GLU A 197 22.53 17.02 4.31
CA GLU A 197 22.94 15.60 4.26
C GLU A 197 22.77 14.98 2.87
N MET A 198 22.24 15.72 1.88
CA MET A 198 22.19 15.28 0.49
C MET A 198 23.60 14.98 -0.02
N ARG A 199 23.71 13.94 -0.82
CA ARG A 199 24.95 13.53 -1.50
C ARG A 199 24.63 13.24 -2.96
N TRP A 200 25.65 13.35 -3.81
CA TRP A 200 25.53 13.07 -5.25
C TRP A 200 26.58 12.07 -5.67
N LEU A 201 26.18 11.11 -6.46
CA LEU A 201 27.06 10.16 -7.11
C LEU A 201 26.79 10.21 -8.61
N ASN A 202 27.81 10.56 -9.41
CA ASN A 202 27.67 10.74 -10.85
C ASN A 202 26.46 11.63 -11.25
N ASN A 203 26.33 12.78 -10.58
CA ASN A 203 25.25 13.76 -10.73
C ASN A 203 23.84 13.26 -10.33
N VAL A 204 23.71 12.04 -9.81
CA VAL A 204 22.43 11.52 -9.30
C VAL A 204 22.34 11.79 -7.79
N PRO A 205 21.27 12.44 -7.30
CA PRO A 205 21.10 12.73 -5.88
C PRO A 205 20.78 11.47 -5.09
N ILE A 206 21.41 11.33 -3.93
CA ILE A 206 21.12 10.28 -2.93
C ILE A 206 20.35 10.93 -1.79
N VAL A 207 19.12 10.46 -1.57
CA VAL A 207 18.22 10.99 -0.53
C VAL A 207 18.70 10.52 0.85
N PRO A 208 18.88 11.47 1.82
CA PRO A 208 19.32 11.13 3.16
C PRO A 208 18.20 10.50 4.00
N LEU A 209 18.47 9.35 4.62
CA LEU A 209 17.51 8.63 5.47
C LEU A 209 17.14 9.40 6.74
N ASN A 210 18.09 10.16 7.32
CA ASN A 210 17.88 10.93 8.55
C ASN A 210 17.13 12.24 8.35
N TYR A 211 16.83 12.64 7.11
CA TYR A 211 16.06 13.85 6.83
C TYR A 211 14.57 13.55 6.74
N VAL A 212 13.98 13.23 7.89
CA VAL A 212 12.55 12.94 8.02
C VAL A 212 11.99 13.66 9.24
N GLN A 213 10.75 14.16 9.12
CA GLN A 213 10.02 14.79 10.20
C GLN A 213 8.72 14.04 10.47
N PHE A 214 8.32 14.05 11.74
CA PHE A 214 7.01 13.57 12.14
C PHE A 214 5.91 14.32 11.39
N ARG A 215 4.93 13.59 10.91
CA ARG A 215 3.70 14.13 10.35
C ARG A 215 2.49 13.56 11.09
N LEU A 216 1.51 14.38 11.34
CA LEU A 216 0.26 13.91 11.89
C LEU A 216 -0.38 12.90 10.92
N ALA A 217 -0.84 11.77 11.47
CA ALA A 217 -1.71 10.88 10.72
C ALA A 217 -2.98 11.66 10.34
N VAL A 218 -3.27 11.73 9.06
CA VAL A 218 -4.51 12.37 8.59
C VAL A 218 -5.67 11.49 9.06
N PRO A 219 -6.54 11.97 9.96
CA PRO A 219 -7.73 11.22 10.33
C PRO A 219 -8.57 10.99 9.07
N LEU A 220 -9.21 9.83 8.99
CA LEU A 220 -10.21 9.60 7.95
C LEU A 220 -11.23 10.73 8.03
N SER A 221 -11.47 11.44 6.93
CA SER A 221 -12.45 12.50 6.87
C SER A 221 -13.82 11.95 7.23
N GLU A 222 -14.65 12.78 7.87
CA GLU A 222 -16.00 12.41 8.24
C GLU A 222 -16.76 11.87 7.02
N GLY A 223 -17.38 10.71 7.15
CA GLY A 223 -18.06 10.03 6.05
C GLY A 223 -17.19 9.16 5.13
N THR A 224 -15.87 9.05 5.34
CA THR A 224 -15.04 8.06 4.63
C THR A 224 -15.01 6.74 5.40
N CYS A 225 -16.07 5.97 5.28
CA CYS A 225 -16.18 4.63 5.88
C CYS A 225 -16.30 3.58 4.78
N LYS A 226 -15.39 2.60 4.75
CA LYS A 226 -15.43 1.51 3.76
C LYS A 226 -16.63 0.58 3.89
N TYR A 227 -17.36 0.65 5.01
CA TYR A 227 -18.52 -0.20 5.30
C TYR A 227 -19.86 0.46 4.90
N THR A 228 -19.86 1.75 4.56
CA THR A 228 -21.04 2.47 4.06
C THR A 228 -20.88 2.74 2.57
N GLU A 229 -21.99 2.77 1.82
CA GLU A 229 -21.99 3.04 0.39
C GLU A 229 -21.43 4.43 0.07
N SER A 230 -21.90 5.45 0.78
CA SER A 230 -21.41 6.83 0.66
C SER A 230 -19.93 6.95 1.01
N GLY A 231 -19.45 6.21 2.01
CA GLY A 231 -18.05 6.21 2.40
C GLY A 231 -17.16 5.53 1.36
N ARG A 232 -17.60 4.41 0.78
CA ARG A 232 -16.90 3.77 -0.35
C ARG A 232 -16.84 4.69 -1.55
N SER A 233 -17.94 5.33 -1.92
CA SER A 233 -17.99 6.29 -3.02
C SER A 233 -16.96 7.43 -2.82
N LYS A 234 -16.87 8.02 -1.63
CA LYS A 234 -15.88 9.05 -1.30
C LYS A 234 -14.43 8.56 -1.38
N ILE A 235 -14.16 7.32 -0.96
CA ILE A 235 -12.83 6.72 -1.06
C ILE A 235 -12.45 6.53 -2.53
N HIS A 236 -13.35 5.98 -3.31
CA HIS A 236 -13.08 5.59 -4.70
C HIS A 236 -13.15 6.73 -5.70
N SER A 237 -13.89 7.82 -5.41
CA SER A 237 -13.89 9.01 -6.27
C SER A 237 -12.50 9.60 -6.52
N LYS A 238 -11.60 9.50 -5.52
CA LYS A 238 -10.20 9.92 -5.63
C LYS A 238 -9.35 8.96 -6.48
N LEU A 239 -9.78 7.73 -6.66
CA LEU A 239 -9.05 6.71 -7.42
C LEU A 239 -9.34 6.79 -8.93
N LYS A 240 -10.29 7.62 -9.35
CA LYS A 240 -10.76 7.71 -10.76
C LYS A 240 -11.19 6.34 -11.32
N LEU A 241 -11.83 5.52 -10.50
CA LEU A 241 -12.39 4.22 -10.84
C LEU A 241 -13.91 4.30 -10.81
N ASP A 242 -14.57 3.59 -11.72
CA ASP A 242 -16.00 3.35 -11.63
C ASP A 242 -16.27 2.35 -10.50
N LEU A 243 -16.83 2.87 -9.40
CA LEU A 243 -17.14 2.09 -8.22
C LEU A 243 -18.29 1.10 -8.45
N ALA A 244 -19.30 1.49 -9.25
CA ALA A 244 -20.45 0.64 -9.53
C ALA A 244 -19.97 -0.61 -10.27
N LEU A 245 -19.11 -0.42 -11.24
CA LEU A 245 -18.51 -1.48 -12.04
C LEU A 245 -17.59 -2.38 -11.20
N LEU A 246 -16.77 -1.79 -10.32
CA LEU A 246 -15.92 -2.56 -9.40
C LEU A 246 -16.76 -3.44 -8.46
N LEU A 247 -17.84 -2.88 -7.87
CA LEU A 247 -18.76 -3.62 -7.02
C LEU A 247 -19.52 -4.71 -7.78
N HIS A 248 -19.86 -4.45 -9.05
CA HIS A 248 -20.49 -5.44 -9.91
C HIS A 248 -19.54 -6.62 -10.19
N MET A 249 -18.26 -6.34 -10.51
CA MET A 249 -17.23 -7.38 -10.65
C MET A 249 -17.03 -8.20 -9.38
N MET A 250 -17.12 -7.58 -8.20
CA MET A 250 -16.99 -8.25 -6.90
C MET A 250 -18.21 -9.17 -6.59
N ARG A 251 -19.43 -8.75 -6.97
CA ARG A 251 -20.66 -9.50 -6.73
C ARG A 251 -20.85 -10.65 -7.72
N ASN A 252 -20.42 -10.46 -8.95
CA ASN A 252 -20.49 -11.46 -10.02
C ASN A 252 -19.15 -12.18 -10.14
N SER A 253 -18.76 -12.87 -9.06
CA SER A 253 -17.62 -13.77 -9.08
C SER A 253 -17.97 -14.98 -9.95
N ASN A 254 -17.10 -15.27 -10.90
CA ASN A 254 -17.23 -16.46 -11.75
C ASN A 254 -16.82 -17.68 -10.90
N TYR A 255 -17.79 -18.39 -10.34
CA TYR A 255 -17.58 -19.52 -9.39
C TYR A 255 -16.82 -20.71 -10.02
N GLU A 256 -16.66 -20.73 -11.34
CA GLU A 256 -15.90 -21.75 -12.07
C GLU A 256 -14.37 -21.47 -12.08
N ARG A 257 -13.92 -20.33 -11.57
CA ARG A 257 -12.51 -19.93 -11.54
C ARG A 257 -11.93 -19.99 -10.13
N SER A 258 -10.62 -20.09 -10.04
CA SER A 258 -9.92 -20.08 -8.76
C SER A 258 -10.17 -18.77 -7.99
N ILE A 259 -10.14 -18.84 -6.67
CA ILE A 259 -10.23 -17.66 -5.79
C ILE A 259 -9.11 -16.66 -6.13
N GLU A 260 -7.90 -17.18 -6.41
CA GLU A 260 -6.75 -16.35 -6.81
C GLU A 260 -7.02 -15.56 -8.08
N PHE A 261 -7.64 -16.17 -9.10
CA PHE A 261 -8.03 -15.46 -10.33
C PHE A 261 -9.04 -14.36 -10.06
N VAL A 262 -10.07 -14.64 -9.26
CA VAL A 262 -11.14 -13.67 -8.95
C VAL A 262 -10.58 -12.44 -8.24
N ASP A 263 -9.73 -12.64 -7.23
CA ASP A 263 -9.12 -11.56 -6.46
C ASP A 263 -8.12 -10.76 -7.31
N ASN A 264 -7.29 -11.45 -8.08
CA ASN A 264 -6.29 -10.82 -8.94
C ASN A 264 -6.92 -10.05 -10.09
N ARG A 265 -8.05 -10.49 -10.65
CA ARG A 265 -8.83 -9.77 -11.67
C ARG A 265 -9.24 -8.39 -11.17
N ILE A 266 -9.80 -8.31 -9.96
CA ILE A 266 -10.25 -7.06 -9.35
C ILE A 266 -9.04 -6.15 -9.07
N SER A 267 -7.97 -6.73 -8.56
CA SER A 267 -6.72 -6.01 -8.27
C SER A 267 -6.09 -5.44 -9.54
N LYS A 268 -6.09 -6.19 -10.65
CA LYS A 268 -5.57 -5.72 -11.96
C LYS A 268 -6.43 -4.60 -12.54
N TYR A 269 -7.76 -4.76 -12.52
CA TYR A 269 -8.67 -3.71 -12.99
C TYR A 269 -8.42 -2.40 -12.22
N SER A 270 -8.29 -2.49 -10.90
CA SER A 270 -8.00 -1.33 -10.05
C SER A 270 -6.63 -0.72 -10.35
N ALA A 271 -5.58 -1.52 -10.52
CA ALA A 271 -4.23 -1.06 -10.85
C ALA A 271 -4.17 -0.36 -12.22
N GLN A 272 -4.92 -0.87 -13.19
CA GLN A 272 -5.06 -0.28 -14.54
C GLN A 272 -6.05 0.88 -14.59
N LYS A 273 -6.65 1.28 -13.44
CA LYS A 273 -7.61 2.38 -13.32
C LYS A 273 -8.82 2.23 -14.27
N GLY A 274 -9.31 1.02 -14.44
CA GLY A 274 -10.43 0.72 -15.31
C GLY A 274 -10.16 0.85 -16.81
N LYS A 275 -8.88 0.87 -17.22
CA LYS A 275 -8.49 1.04 -18.62
C LYS A 275 -7.96 -0.25 -19.22
N CYS A 276 -8.19 -0.41 -20.52
CA CYS A 276 -7.53 -1.45 -21.30
C CYS A 276 -6.01 -1.22 -21.36
N ALA A 277 -5.23 -2.25 -21.10
CA ALA A 277 -3.77 -2.15 -21.10
C ALA A 277 -3.18 -1.82 -22.48
N ILE A 278 -3.86 -2.21 -23.57
CA ILE A 278 -3.41 -1.98 -24.94
C ILE A 278 -3.90 -0.63 -25.45
N THR A 279 -5.21 -0.38 -25.43
CA THR A 279 -5.80 0.83 -26.01
C THR A 279 -5.73 2.06 -25.11
N GLY A 280 -5.55 1.88 -23.79
CA GLY A 280 -5.62 2.96 -22.80
C GLY A 280 -7.02 3.55 -22.57
N LYS A 281 -8.04 3.09 -23.31
CA LYS A 281 -9.43 3.54 -23.16
C LYS A 281 -10.07 2.97 -21.91
N PHE A 282 -11.04 3.68 -21.32
CA PHE A 282 -11.87 3.16 -20.23
C PHE A 282 -12.73 2.02 -20.75
N LEU A 283 -12.93 1.01 -19.91
CA LEU A 283 -13.70 -0.19 -20.22
C LEU A 283 -15.05 -0.17 -19.50
N GLU A 284 -16.11 -0.40 -20.24
CA GLU A 284 -17.42 -0.72 -19.70
C GLU A 284 -17.48 -2.19 -19.24
N TYR A 285 -18.50 -2.52 -18.44
CA TYR A 285 -18.59 -3.85 -17.81
C TYR A 285 -18.51 -5.01 -18.83
N GLU A 286 -19.27 -4.91 -19.92
CA GLU A 286 -19.31 -5.93 -20.97
C GLU A 286 -18.06 -6.02 -21.84
N GLU A 287 -17.19 -5.02 -21.75
CA GLU A 287 -15.95 -4.93 -22.52
C GLU A 287 -14.74 -5.50 -21.80
N ILE A 288 -14.88 -5.70 -20.47
CA ILE A 288 -13.78 -6.14 -19.61
C ILE A 288 -13.47 -7.60 -19.84
N HIS A 289 -12.24 -7.89 -20.25
CA HIS A 289 -11.71 -9.25 -20.27
C HIS A 289 -10.42 -9.33 -19.47
N CYS A 290 -10.35 -10.28 -18.53
CA CYS A 290 -9.12 -10.60 -17.80
C CYS A 290 -8.39 -11.72 -18.53
N HIS A 291 -7.30 -11.34 -19.20
CA HIS A 291 -6.52 -12.22 -20.06
C HIS A 291 -5.30 -12.77 -19.32
N HIS A 292 -4.99 -14.07 -19.53
CA HIS A 292 -3.74 -14.68 -19.10
C HIS A 292 -2.65 -14.38 -20.12
N ILE A 293 -1.60 -13.67 -19.70
CA ILE A 293 -0.45 -13.32 -20.58
C ILE A 293 0.19 -14.57 -21.14
N VAL A 294 0.43 -15.57 -20.31
CA VAL A 294 0.75 -16.95 -20.72
C VAL A 294 -0.52 -17.77 -20.52
N PRO A 295 -1.08 -18.37 -21.59
CA PRO A 295 -2.32 -19.13 -21.51
C PRO A 295 -2.25 -20.29 -20.52
N VAL A 296 -3.36 -20.61 -19.88
CA VAL A 296 -3.48 -21.77 -18.96
C VAL A 296 -3.09 -23.08 -19.64
N LYS A 297 -3.42 -23.21 -20.93
CA LYS A 297 -3.02 -24.37 -21.77
C LYS A 297 -1.51 -24.53 -21.92
N GLN A 298 -0.75 -23.44 -21.70
CA GLN A 298 0.71 -23.39 -21.74
C GLN A 298 1.30 -23.26 -20.32
N GLN A 299 0.60 -23.83 -19.33
CA GLN A 299 0.98 -23.80 -17.91
C GLN A 299 1.00 -22.38 -17.28
N GLY A 300 0.27 -21.43 -17.86
CA GLY A 300 0.04 -20.12 -17.26
C GLY A 300 -0.74 -20.22 -15.95
N THR A 301 -0.36 -19.43 -14.96
CA THR A 301 -0.95 -19.42 -13.61
C THR A 301 -1.90 -18.24 -13.44
N ASP A 302 -2.79 -18.32 -12.43
CA ASP A 302 -3.70 -17.25 -12.02
C ASP A 302 -3.01 -16.13 -11.21
N LYS A 303 -1.68 -16.17 -11.09
CA LYS A 303 -0.88 -15.15 -10.38
C LYS A 303 -1.09 -13.77 -10.98
N TYR A 304 -1.09 -12.77 -10.09
CA TYR A 304 -1.25 -11.36 -10.48
C TYR A 304 -0.32 -10.91 -11.62
N SER A 305 0.91 -11.40 -11.67
CA SER A 305 1.88 -11.08 -12.72
C SER A 305 1.51 -11.62 -14.10
N ASN A 306 0.72 -12.71 -14.17
CA ASN A 306 0.30 -13.35 -15.40
C ASN A 306 -1.06 -12.87 -15.91
N LEU A 307 -1.71 -11.94 -15.23
CA LEU A 307 -3.02 -11.42 -15.61
C LEU A 307 -2.92 -9.98 -16.14
N ILE A 308 -3.79 -9.65 -17.10
CA ILE A 308 -3.90 -8.30 -17.67
C ILE A 308 -5.37 -8.03 -18.05
N ILE A 309 -5.83 -6.79 -17.82
CA ILE A 309 -7.18 -6.37 -18.22
C ILE A 309 -7.10 -5.72 -19.60
N ILE A 310 -7.87 -6.26 -20.52
CA ILE A 310 -7.95 -5.78 -21.91
C ILE A 310 -9.41 -5.73 -22.37
N HIS A 311 -9.66 -4.98 -23.43
CA HIS A 311 -10.98 -4.94 -24.08
C HIS A 311 -11.28 -6.29 -24.76
N LYS A 312 -12.55 -6.75 -24.72
CA LYS A 312 -12.97 -8.02 -25.34
C LYS A 312 -12.54 -8.19 -26.80
N ASN A 313 -12.60 -7.10 -27.59
CA ASN A 313 -12.18 -7.14 -28.99
C ASN A 313 -10.65 -7.25 -29.13
N VAL A 314 -9.88 -6.65 -28.21
CA VAL A 314 -8.43 -6.86 -28.14
C VAL A 314 -8.12 -8.31 -27.77
N HIS A 315 -8.86 -8.90 -26.83
CA HIS A 315 -8.72 -10.31 -26.51
C HIS A 315 -9.02 -11.22 -27.72
N ALA A 316 -10.10 -10.93 -28.45
CA ALA A 316 -10.42 -11.65 -29.69
C ALA A 316 -9.26 -11.54 -30.69
N LEU A 317 -8.65 -10.35 -30.84
CA LEU A 317 -7.55 -10.10 -31.75
C LEU A 317 -6.24 -10.79 -31.30
N VAL A 318 -6.00 -10.95 -29.99
CA VAL A 318 -4.87 -11.75 -29.47
C VAL A 318 -4.94 -13.19 -29.95
N HIS A 319 -6.15 -13.78 -30.03
CA HIS A 319 -6.36 -15.17 -30.38
C HIS A 319 -6.79 -15.41 -31.83
N ALA A 320 -7.08 -14.36 -32.59
CA ALA A 320 -7.50 -14.49 -33.99
C ALA A 320 -6.37 -15.02 -34.90
N ILE A 321 -6.69 -16.03 -35.69
CA ILE A 321 -5.79 -16.63 -36.72
C ILE A 321 -6.30 -16.25 -38.10
N GLU A 322 -7.61 -16.18 -38.31
CA GLU A 322 -8.21 -15.87 -39.62
C GLU A 322 -8.05 -14.39 -39.99
N GLU A 323 -7.56 -14.10 -41.16
CA GLU A 323 -7.35 -12.73 -41.66
C GLU A 323 -8.62 -11.89 -41.65
N LYS A 324 -9.76 -12.45 -42.04
CA LYS A 324 -11.06 -11.76 -42.02
C LYS A 324 -11.41 -11.25 -40.60
N ILE A 325 -11.13 -12.05 -39.58
CA ILE A 325 -11.38 -11.69 -38.17
C ILE A 325 -10.40 -10.62 -37.70
N ILE A 326 -9.12 -10.78 -38.12
CA ILE A 326 -8.06 -9.81 -37.78
C ILE A 326 -8.41 -8.44 -38.36
N HIS A 327 -8.71 -8.36 -39.66
CA HIS A 327 -9.10 -7.10 -40.31
C HIS A 327 -10.35 -6.47 -39.69
N LYS A 328 -11.37 -7.28 -39.36
CA LYS A 328 -12.57 -6.79 -38.70
C LYS A 328 -12.25 -6.09 -37.38
N TYR A 329 -11.45 -6.67 -36.51
CA TYR A 329 -11.15 -6.09 -35.20
C TYR A 329 -10.11 -4.97 -35.27
N LEU A 330 -9.17 -5.01 -36.20
CA LEU A 330 -8.24 -3.88 -36.44
C LEU A 330 -9.01 -2.62 -36.84
N ASN A 331 -9.97 -2.75 -37.78
CA ASN A 331 -10.81 -1.63 -38.21
C ASN A 331 -11.68 -1.05 -37.07
N VAL A 332 -12.24 -1.92 -36.21
CA VAL A 332 -13.07 -1.49 -35.07
C VAL A 332 -12.22 -0.81 -33.99
N LEU A 333 -11.03 -1.30 -33.71
CA LEU A 333 -10.20 -0.81 -32.62
C LEU A 333 -9.37 0.42 -33.02
N ASN A 334 -9.03 0.58 -34.29
CA ASN A 334 -8.18 1.65 -34.83
C ASN A 334 -6.95 1.88 -33.97
N LEU A 335 -6.09 0.87 -33.89
CA LEU A 335 -4.91 0.83 -33.02
C LEU A 335 -3.77 1.64 -33.62
N THR A 336 -3.00 2.33 -32.77
CA THR A 336 -1.74 2.96 -33.16
C THR A 336 -0.62 1.92 -33.27
N ASN A 337 0.48 2.25 -33.96
CA ASN A 337 1.64 1.35 -34.09
C ASN A 337 2.17 0.87 -32.73
N GLU A 338 2.29 1.76 -31.74
CA GLU A 338 2.69 1.38 -30.37
C GLU A 338 1.71 0.41 -29.69
N GLN A 339 0.41 0.53 -29.98
CA GLN A 339 -0.60 -0.38 -29.46
C GLN A 339 -0.54 -1.73 -30.14
N ILE A 340 -0.21 -1.77 -31.41
CA ILE A 340 -0.01 -2.99 -32.19
C ILE A 340 1.24 -3.74 -31.70
N GLU A 341 2.32 -3.04 -31.39
CA GLU A 341 3.52 -3.65 -30.78
C GLU A 341 3.18 -4.34 -29.46
N LYS A 342 2.48 -3.64 -28.56
CA LYS A 342 2.02 -4.22 -27.28
C LYS A 342 1.07 -5.41 -27.49
N LEU A 343 0.20 -5.34 -28.48
CA LEU A 343 -0.69 -6.45 -28.85
C LEU A 343 0.12 -7.65 -29.35
N ASN A 344 1.13 -7.41 -30.19
CA ASN A 344 2.00 -8.44 -30.74
C ASN A 344 2.78 -9.18 -29.64
N GLU A 345 3.21 -8.49 -28.58
CA GLU A 345 3.81 -9.15 -27.42
C GLU A 345 2.85 -10.18 -26.77
N LEU A 346 1.56 -9.85 -26.70
CA LEU A 346 0.56 -10.79 -26.16
C LEU A 346 0.27 -11.93 -27.14
N ARG A 347 0.23 -11.64 -28.45
CA ARG A 347 0.01 -12.65 -29.49
C ARG A 347 1.14 -13.70 -29.50
N VAL A 348 2.39 -13.26 -29.45
CA VAL A 348 3.56 -14.16 -29.40
C VAL A 348 3.49 -15.06 -28.16
N LYS A 349 3.15 -14.49 -26.99
CA LYS A 349 2.98 -15.28 -25.75
C LYS A 349 1.77 -16.23 -25.79
N ALA A 350 0.78 -15.92 -26.60
CA ALA A 350 -0.35 -16.81 -26.85
C ALA A 350 -0.07 -17.87 -27.94
N GLY A 351 1.11 -17.85 -28.58
CA GLY A 351 1.51 -18.78 -29.63
C GLY A 351 1.04 -18.38 -31.02
N ASN A 352 0.66 -17.10 -31.25
CA ASN A 352 0.17 -16.58 -32.51
C ASN A 352 1.22 -15.70 -33.21
N SER A 353 1.15 -15.60 -34.57
CA SER A 353 1.99 -14.73 -35.37
C SER A 353 1.78 -13.25 -35.04
N VAL A 354 2.81 -12.44 -35.23
CA VAL A 354 2.74 -10.98 -35.18
C VAL A 354 1.87 -10.41 -36.28
N LEU A 355 1.20 -9.32 -36.05
CA LEU A 355 0.46 -8.55 -37.03
C LEU A 355 1.42 -7.51 -37.65
N THR A 356 1.59 -7.53 -38.93
CA THR A 356 2.23 -6.47 -39.71
C THR A 356 1.15 -5.56 -40.27
N VAL A 357 1.24 -4.27 -39.96
CA VAL A 357 0.33 -3.23 -40.51
C VAL A 357 1.11 -2.35 -41.44
#